data_9df5d869d2a85df797229c735d0b6951
#
_entry.id   9df5d869d2a85df797229c735d0b6951
#
_cell.length_a   1.000
_cell.length_b   1.000
_cell.length_c   1.000
_cell.angle_alpha   90.00
_cell.angle_beta   90.00
_cell.angle_gamma   90.00
#
_symmetry.space_group_name_H-M   'P 1'
#
loop_
_entity.id
_entity.type
_entity.pdbx_description
1 polymer ?
#
loop_
_entity_poly.entity_id
_entity_poly.type
_entity_poly.pdbx_seq_one_letter_code
_entity_poly.pdbx_strand_id
1 'polypeptide(L)'
;MIINKDGMRYTYNGTTYTIGAAVVATEESEYQGLYGIITEIRDGSDRETENDTPDIYCCFEPPLFQEEIQELEQRFTELYQSPKKLDEITLDMVIMAPEMVRVISADPKECKACELYLLTTHCT
;
A
#
# COMPACT_ATOMS: atom_id res chain seq x y z
N MET A 1 -0.43 12.42 -15.40
CA MET A 1 0.14 11.19 -15.94
C MET A 1 -0.26 10.02 -15.07
N ILE A 2 -0.64 8.93 -15.70
CA ILE A 2 -1.05 7.72 -15.00
C ILE A 2 -0.07 6.60 -15.35
N ILE A 3 0.53 5.99 -14.32
CA ILE A 3 1.51 4.93 -14.47
C ILE A 3 0.88 3.68 -13.87
N ASN A 4 0.70 2.62 -14.68
CA ASN A 4 0.02 1.41 -14.20
C ASN A 4 0.54 0.11 -14.80
N LYS A 5 1.70 0.13 -15.45
CA LYS A 5 2.29 -1.09 -16.00
C LYS A 5 3.44 -1.55 -15.12
N ASP A 6 3.55 -2.86 -14.92
CA ASP A 6 4.62 -3.44 -14.11
C ASP A 6 5.97 -2.93 -14.54
N GLY A 7 6.77 -2.52 -13.57
CA GLY A 7 8.13 -2.05 -13.80
C GLY A 7 8.25 -0.56 -14.10
N MET A 8 7.14 0.11 -14.36
CA MET A 8 7.19 1.57 -14.55
C MET A 8 7.53 2.24 -13.24
N ARG A 9 8.26 3.34 -13.32
CA ARG A 9 8.79 4.04 -12.14
C ARG A 9 8.36 5.49 -12.11
N TYR A 10 8.20 5.98 -10.89
CA TYR A 10 7.93 7.39 -10.64
C TYR A 10 8.74 7.81 -9.42
N THR A 11 9.51 8.88 -9.55
CA THR A 11 10.33 9.39 -8.44
C THR A 11 9.71 10.65 -7.90
N TYR A 12 9.50 10.67 -6.60
CA TYR A 12 8.94 11.81 -5.90
C TYR A 12 9.73 12.02 -4.61
N ASN A 13 10.24 13.24 -4.44
CA ASN A 13 10.91 13.65 -3.21
C ASN A 13 12.04 12.69 -2.80
N GLY A 14 12.80 12.22 -3.79
CA GLY A 14 13.95 11.36 -3.56
C GLY A 14 13.63 9.88 -3.45
N THR A 15 12.38 9.50 -3.48
CA THR A 15 11.96 8.11 -3.40
C THR A 15 11.43 7.65 -4.75
N THR A 16 11.86 6.48 -5.21
CA THR A 16 11.39 5.89 -6.45
C THR A 16 10.34 4.84 -6.15
N TYR A 17 9.17 5.02 -6.76
CA TYR A 17 8.05 4.09 -6.62
C TYR A 17 7.92 3.31 -7.93
N THR A 18 7.94 1.99 -7.82
CA THR A 18 7.87 1.10 -8.98
C THR A 18 6.57 0.31 -8.94
N ILE A 19 5.88 0.26 -10.07
CA ILE A 19 4.65 -0.54 -10.15
C ILE A 19 5.00 -2.01 -9.95
N GLY A 20 4.33 -2.65 -9.01
CA GLY A 20 4.59 -4.04 -8.63
C GLY A 20 5.50 -4.19 -7.43
N ALA A 21 6.13 -3.10 -6.97
CA ALA A 21 7.04 -3.16 -5.83
C ALA A 21 6.27 -3.34 -4.53
N ALA A 22 6.90 -4.01 -3.58
CA ALA A 22 6.32 -4.23 -2.26
C ALA A 22 6.39 -2.97 -1.41
N VAL A 23 5.33 -2.74 -0.65
CA VAL A 23 5.26 -1.60 0.29
C VAL A 23 4.64 -2.07 1.60
N VAL A 24 4.87 -1.26 2.63
CA VAL A 24 4.16 -1.42 3.90
C VAL A 24 3.51 -0.08 4.24
N ALA A 25 2.28 -0.13 4.76
CA ALA A 25 1.59 1.08 5.19
C ALA A 25 2.22 1.57 6.48
N THR A 26 2.48 2.88 6.54
CA THR A 26 3.12 3.51 7.69
C THR A 26 2.10 3.91 8.74
N GLU A 27 2.59 4.41 9.86
CA GLU A 27 1.73 4.88 10.94
C GLU A 27 0.91 6.12 10.57
N GLU A 28 1.19 6.72 9.41
CA GLU A 28 0.39 7.84 8.90
C GLU A 28 -0.91 7.37 8.25
N SER A 29 -1.08 6.06 8.11
CA SER A 29 -2.24 5.46 7.45
C SER A 29 -3.04 4.60 8.41
N GLU A 30 -4.36 4.57 8.21
CA GLU A 30 -5.23 3.66 8.94
C GLU A 30 -4.96 2.20 8.58
N TYR A 31 -4.23 1.95 7.50
CA TYR A 31 -3.81 0.60 7.09
C TYR A 31 -2.47 0.20 7.70
N GLN A 32 -1.97 0.97 8.65
CA GLN A 32 -0.65 0.78 9.26
C GLN A 32 -0.33 -0.69 9.51
N GLY A 33 0.86 -1.11 9.05
CA GLY A 33 1.36 -2.46 9.27
C GLY A 33 0.99 -3.45 8.20
N LEU A 34 0.09 -3.11 7.28
CA LEU A 34 -0.28 -4.03 6.21
C LEU A 34 0.74 -3.95 5.08
N TYR A 35 0.98 -5.10 4.46
CA TYR A 35 1.88 -5.22 3.31
C TYR A 35 1.08 -5.31 2.04
N GLY A 36 1.60 -4.71 0.98
CA GLY A 36 0.93 -4.74 -0.31
C GLY A 36 1.87 -4.44 -1.45
N ILE A 37 1.29 -4.17 -2.61
CA ILE A 37 2.06 -3.80 -3.80
C ILE A 37 1.47 -2.54 -4.41
N ILE A 38 2.32 -1.79 -5.11
CA ILE A 38 1.88 -0.61 -5.84
C ILE A 38 1.30 -1.08 -7.17
N THR A 39 0.06 -0.65 -7.46
CA THR A 39 -0.61 -1.05 -8.70
C THR A 39 -0.73 0.09 -9.70
N GLU A 40 -0.76 1.34 -9.23
CA GLU A 40 -0.92 2.49 -10.10
C GLU A 40 -0.40 3.74 -9.38
N ILE A 41 0.11 4.69 -10.15
CA ILE A 41 0.53 5.99 -9.62
C ILE A 41 -0.05 7.07 -10.52
N ARG A 42 -0.70 8.06 -9.91
CA ARG A 42 -1.20 9.23 -10.64
C ARG A 42 -0.51 10.46 -10.06
N ASP A 43 0.15 11.22 -10.92
CA ASP A 43 0.94 12.36 -10.46
C ASP A 43 0.14 13.64 -10.30
N GLY A 44 -1.17 13.60 -10.59
CA GLY A 44 -2.04 14.75 -10.42
C GLY A 44 -2.06 15.71 -11.57
N SER A 45 -1.26 15.48 -12.62
CA SER A 45 -1.20 16.40 -13.75
C SER A 45 -2.49 16.45 -14.56
N ASP A 46 -3.35 15.44 -14.39
CA ASP A 46 -4.62 15.36 -15.08
C ASP A 46 -5.78 15.91 -14.24
N ARG A 47 -5.49 16.51 -13.08
CA ARG A 47 -6.50 17.09 -12.20
C ARG A 47 -6.64 18.59 -12.45
N GLU A 48 -7.85 19.10 -12.14
CA GLU A 48 -8.09 20.52 -12.24
C GLU A 48 -7.48 21.30 -11.08
N THR A 49 -7.37 20.65 -9.91
CA THR A 49 -6.78 21.30 -8.74
C THR A 49 -5.30 21.03 -8.69
N GLU A 50 -4.53 22.06 -8.36
CA GLU A 50 -3.09 21.90 -8.19
C GLU A 50 -2.81 21.10 -6.95
N ASN A 51 -2.16 19.96 -7.12
CA ASN A 51 -1.73 19.13 -6.03
C ASN A 51 -0.45 18.44 -6.47
N ASP A 52 0.66 18.85 -5.88
CA ASP A 52 1.97 18.32 -6.25
C ASP A 52 2.23 16.93 -5.72
N THR A 53 1.34 16.44 -4.85
CA THR A 53 1.52 15.15 -4.22
C THR A 53 0.89 14.07 -5.09
N PRO A 54 1.63 13.02 -5.47
CA PRO A 54 1.05 11.94 -6.26
C PRO A 54 0.15 11.05 -5.41
N ASP A 55 -0.81 10.41 -6.08
CA ASP A 55 -1.63 9.36 -5.48
C ASP A 55 -1.01 8.02 -5.82
N ILE A 56 -0.70 7.23 -4.79
CA ILE A 56 -0.11 5.92 -4.96
C ILE A 56 -1.18 4.89 -4.65
N TYR A 57 -1.58 4.14 -5.67
CA TYR A 57 -2.62 3.13 -5.52
C TYR A 57 -1.98 1.81 -5.13
N CYS A 58 -2.47 1.21 -4.06
CA CYS A 58 -1.89 -0.01 -3.52
C CYS A 58 -2.97 -1.06 -3.34
N CYS A 59 -2.56 -2.31 -3.44
CA CYS A 59 -3.41 -3.45 -3.10
C CYS A 59 -2.75 -4.13 -1.91
N PHE A 60 -3.45 -4.17 -0.78
CA PHE A 60 -2.92 -4.71 0.47
C PHE A 60 -3.44 -6.12 0.72
N GLU A 61 -2.61 -6.91 1.38
CA GLU A 61 -3.02 -8.24 1.82
C GLU A 61 -3.68 -8.13 3.19
N PRO A 62 -4.76 -8.90 3.43
CA PRO A 62 -5.40 -8.87 4.74
C PRO A 62 -4.48 -9.50 5.79
N PRO A 63 -4.59 -9.07 7.05
CA PRO A 63 -3.82 -9.69 8.12
C PRO A 63 -4.26 -11.14 8.32
N LEU A 64 -3.34 -12.00 8.74
CA LEU A 64 -3.59 -13.42 8.90
C LEU A 64 -3.98 -13.81 10.32
N PHE A 65 -3.55 -13.03 11.31
CA PHE A 65 -3.77 -13.35 12.70
C PHE A 65 -4.99 -12.63 13.26
N GLN A 66 -5.74 -13.34 14.09
CA GLN A 66 -7.00 -12.82 14.64
C GLN A 66 -6.79 -11.50 15.39
N GLU A 67 -5.69 -11.39 16.11
CA GLU A 67 -5.40 -10.16 16.85
C GLU A 67 -5.19 -8.98 15.94
N GLU A 68 -4.51 -9.20 14.82
CA GLU A 68 -4.27 -8.14 13.84
C GLU A 68 -5.56 -7.75 13.13
N ILE A 69 -6.41 -8.72 12.86
CA ILE A 69 -7.71 -8.46 12.24
C ILE A 69 -8.56 -7.60 13.17
N GLN A 70 -8.58 -7.93 14.45
CA GLN A 70 -9.36 -7.17 15.43
C GLN A 70 -8.84 -5.75 15.58
N GLU A 71 -7.53 -5.57 15.59
CA GLU A 71 -6.95 -4.23 15.66
C GLU A 71 -7.33 -3.38 14.46
N LEU A 72 -7.28 -3.97 13.28
CA LEU A 72 -7.64 -3.28 12.05
C LEU A 72 -9.11 -2.89 12.05
N GLU A 73 -9.97 -3.84 12.42
CA GLU A 73 -11.40 -3.59 12.49
C GLU A 73 -11.73 -2.49 13.50
N GLN A 74 -11.07 -2.54 14.65
CA GLN A 74 -11.30 -1.53 15.69
C GLN A 74 -10.85 -0.15 15.22
N ARG A 75 -9.69 -0.08 14.55
CA ARG A 75 -9.17 1.19 14.05
C ARG A 75 -10.13 1.82 13.05
N PHE A 76 -10.65 1.01 12.13
CA PHE A 76 -11.60 1.51 11.14
C PHE A 76 -12.94 1.87 11.76
N THR A 77 -13.39 1.10 12.76
CA THR A 77 -14.62 1.40 13.48
C THR A 77 -14.52 2.76 14.16
N GLU A 78 -13.38 3.04 14.78
CA GLU A 78 -13.19 4.33 15.45
C GLU A 78 -13.08 5.48 14.45
N LEU A 79 -12.37 5.25 13.35
CA LEU A 79 -12.14 6.28 12.34
C LEU A 79 -13.46 6.70 11.67
N TYR A 80 -14.29 5.74 11.32
CA TYR A 80 -15.53 6.02 10.61
C TYR A 80 -16.74 6.12 11.53
N GLN A 81 -16.54 5.93 12.83
CA GLN A 81 -17.60 6.00 13.86
C GLN A 81 -18.77 5.08 13.52
N SER A 82 -18.45 3.90 13.01
CA SER A 82 -19.43 2.90 12.57
C SER A 82 -18.74 1.54 12.59
N PRO A 83 -19.42 0.48 13.05
CA PRO A 83 -18.81 -0.85 13.07
C PRO A 83 -18.28 -1.25 11.70
N LYS A 84 -17.03 -1.69 11.67
CA LYS A 84 -16.36 -2.14 10.45
C LYS A 84 -15.79 -3.52 10.65
N LYS A 85 -16.09 -4.43 9.73
CA LYS A 85 -15.53 -5.76 9.71
C LYS A 85 -14.53 -5.86 8.56
N LEU A 86 -13.66 -6.86 8.61
CA LEU A 86 -12.60 -6.99 7.62
C LEU A 86 -13.14 -7.01 6.18
N ASP A 87 -14.27 -7.69 5.96
CA ASP A 87 -14.86 -7.75 4.62
C ASP A 87 -15.49 -6.44 4.17
N GLU A 88 -15.60 -5.46 5.06
CA GLU A 88 -16.09 -4.13 4.73
C GLU A 88 -14.95 -3.14 4.53
N ILE A 89 -13.71 -3.55 4.77
CA ILE A 89 -12.54 -2.70 4.62
C ILE A 89 -11.96 -2.93 3.23
N THR A 90 -11.85 -1.84 2.45
CA THR A 90 -11.29 -1.92 1.11
C THR A 90 -9.78 -2.11 1.19
N LEU A 91 -9.27 -3.16 0.55
CA LEU A 91 -7.85 -3.44 0.51
C LEU A 91 -7.27 -3.33 -0.90
N ASP A 92 -8.13 -3.24 -1.91
CA ASP A 92 -7.74 -3.15 -3.31
C ASP A 92 -7.96 -1.71 -3.79
N MET A 93 -7.04 -1.21 -4.62
CA MET A 93 -7.10 0.15 -5.16
C MET A 93 -7.19 1.21 -4.06
N VAL A 94 -6.43 1.01 -3.00
CA VAL A 94 -6.37 1.96 -1.89
C VAL A 94 -5.45 3.12 -2.29
N ILE A 95 -5.95 4.34 -2.14
CA ILE A 95 -5.18 5.53 -2.49
C ILE A 95 -4.35 5.96 -1.29
N MET A 96 -3.04 6.03 -1.48
CA MET A 96 -2.11 6.37 -0.42
C MET A 96 -1.31 7.62 -0.80
N ALA A 97 -1.13 8.53 0.15
CA ALA A 97 -0.16 9.60 -0.01
C ALA A 97 1.25 9.02 0.19
N PRO A 98 2.30 9.69 -0.32
CA PRO A 98 3.66 9.16 -0.18
C PRO A 98 4.09 8.86 1.25
N GLU A 99 3.67 9.68 2.21
CA GLU A 99 4.04 9.46 3.60
C GLU A 99 3.32 8.27 4.24
N MET A 100 2.28 7.76 3.60
CA MET A 100 1.50 6.65 4.11
C MET A 100 2.05 5.28 3.74
N VAL A 101 3.03 5.23 2.83
CA VAL A 101 3.63 3.98 2.39
C VAL A 101 5.14 4.07 2.43
N ARG A 102 5.78 2.94 2.72
CA ARG A 102 7.22 2.80 2.66
C ARG A 102 7.55 1.68 1.69
N VAL A 103 8.40 1.98 0.71
CA VAL A 103 8.81 0.98 -0.28
C VAL A 103 9.76 -0.01 0.39
N ILE A 104 9.45 -1.30 0.27
CA ILE A 104 10.26 -2.36 0.84
C ILE A 104 11.21 -2.91 -0.21
N SER A 105 10.72 -3.09 -1.44
CA SER A 105 11.51 -3.63 -2.54
C SER A 105 11.15 -2.90 -3.82
N ALA A 106 12.17 -2.51 -4.57
CA ALA A 106 11.98 -1.87 -5.86
C ALA A 106 11.85 -2.89 -6.99
N ASP A 107 12.13 -4.17 -6.71
CA ASP A 107 12.09 -5.24 -7.70
C ASP A 107 10.88 -6.14 -7.43
N PRO A 108 9.87 -6.16 -8.32
CA PRO A 108 8.71 -7.01 -8.12
C PRO A 108 9.04 -8.49 -7.95
N LYS A 109 10.13 -8.95 -8.54
CA LYS A 109 10.54 -10.35 -8.43
C LYS A 109 11.00 -10.69 -7.02
N GLU A 110 11.63 -9.73 -6.33
CA GLU A 110 12.09 -9.95 -4.97
C GLU A 110 10.93 -10.14 -4.00
N CYS A 111 9.80 -9.50 -4.27
CA CYS A 111 8.63 -9.67 -3.43
C CYS A 111 8.24 -11.13 -3.31
N LYS A 112 8.29 -11.85 -4.39
CA LYS A 112 7.90 -13.25 -4.40
C LYS A 112 8.90 -14.14 -3.71
N ALA A 113 10.17 -13.77 -3.77
CA ALA A 113 11.23 -14.54 -3.13
C ALA A 113 11.21 -14.36 -1.62
N CYS A 114 10.77 -13.24 -1.15
CA CYS A 114 10.81 -12.91 0.27
C CYS A 114 9.66 -13.52 1.05
N GLU A 115 8.76 -14.05 0.37
CA GLU A 115 7.67 -14.63 1.11
C GLU A 115 8.07 -15.86 1.80
N LEU A 116 8.52 -15.51 1.62
CA LEU A 116 8.61 -16.15 2.28
C LEU A 116 9.18 -16.03 3.29
N TYR A 117 9.33 -14.99 3.27
CA TYR A 117 9.59 -15.07 4.08
C TYR A 117 9.61 -14.92 4.76
N LEU A 118 9.65 -14.58 4.56
CA LEU A 118 9.33 -14.81 4.94
C LEU A 118 9.29 -15.24 5.26
N LEU A 119 9.36 -15.27 5.08
CA LEU A 119 8.95 -16.00 5.26
C LEU A 119 9.44 -16.43 5.43
N THR A 120 9.72 -16.34 5.38
CA THR A 120 9.81 -16.95 5.36
C THR A 120 10.34 -17.03 5.30
N THR A 121 10.64 -16.79 5.17
CA THR A 121 10.70 -17.12 4.74
C THR A 121 11.03 -17.23 4.36
N HIS A 122 11.27 -17.01 4.00
CA HIS A 122 11.13 -17.45 3.28
C HIS A 122 11.48 -17.48 2.79
N CYS A 123 11.89 -17.20 2.34
CA CYS A 123 11.81 -17.43 1.75
C CYS A 123 12.05 -17.80 1.64
N THR A 124 12.06 -17.72 1.54
CA THR A 124 11.89 -18.21 1.38
C THR A 124 11.82 -18.64 1.26
#